data_34fdfd46108be7b2132f494faf13495b
#
_entry.id   34fdfd46108be7b2132f494faf13495b
#
_cell.length_a   1.000
_cell.length_b   1.000
_cell.length_c   1.000
_cell.angle_alpha   90.00
_cell.angle_beta   90.00
_cell.angle_gamma   90.00
#
_symmetry.space_group_name_H-M   'P 1'
#
loop_
_entity.id
_entity.type
_entity.pdbx_description
1 polymer ?
#
loop_
_entity_poly.entity_id
_entity_poly.type
_entity_poly.pdbx_seq_one_letter_code
_entity_poly.pdbx_strand_id
1 'polypeptide(L)'
;VLPKTLYKRVAEMIEQSGIQRLIGIGKDIHANAELFNLQDKSFFISTEEFLKNVTIESFNNELILLKGARRFHFEKINTHLEERIHETRLEVDLDAVVHNFNFYKSQLKPNVKLVCMVKANGYGVGAVEIAKTLQYHRCDYLAVAVAEEGVSLRNEGISLPIIVLNPEVNGFDELFSNELEPEVYNFRILEAFIRESERRGVTNYPIHLKIDTGMHRLG
;
A
#
# COMPACT_ATOMS: atom_id res chain seq x y z
N VAL A 1 -8.01 31.22 -2.90
CA VAL A 1 -6.90 32.09 -2.50
C VAL A 1 -6.01 32.25 -3.72
N LEU A 2 -5.67 33.51 -4.10
CA LEU A 2 -4.75 33.77 -5.22
C LEU A 2 -3.37 33.15 -4.88
N PRO A 3 -2.71 32.45 -5.83
CA PRO A 3 -1.43 31.79 -5.59
C PRO A 3 -0.39 32.71 -4.90
N LYS A 4 -0.26 33.91 -5.30
CA LYS A 4 0.67 34.91 -4.72
C LYS A 4 0.44 35.15 -3.23
N THR A 5 -0.83 35.28 -2.79
CA THR A 5 -1.17 35.48 -1.37
C THR A 5 -0.86 34.25 -0.54
N LEU A 6 -1.06 33.02 -1.11
CA LEU A 6 -0.72 31.76 -0.46
C LEU A 6 0.81 31.67 -0.25
N TYR A 7 1.58 31.89 -1.31
CA TYR A 7 3.04 31.76 -1.25
C TYR A 7 3.70 32.84 -0.39
N LYS A 8 3.12 34.04 -0.28
CA LYS A 8 3.57 35.05 0.68
C LYS A 8 3.47 34.55 2.12
N ARG A 9 2.33 33.92 2.51
CA ARG A 9 2.16 33.32 3.85
C ARG A 9 3.13 32.17 4.08
N VAL A 10 3.35 31.33 3.05
CA VAL A 10 4.30 30.20 3.14
C VAL A 10 5.72 30.73 3.33
N ALA A 11 6.12 31.79 2.62
CA ALA A 11 7.43 32.40 2.76
C ALA A 11 7.64 32.98 4.18
N GLU A 12 6.64 33.67 4.73
CA GLU A 12 6.67 34.17 6.10
C GLU A 12 6.82 33.03 7.14
N MET A 13 6.11 31.95 6.95
CA MET A 13 6.22 30.77 7.84
C MET A 13 7.61 30.10 7.77
N ILE A 14 8.17 29.98 6.58
CA ILE A 14 9.51 29.41 6.36
C ILE A 14 10.58 30.28 7.00
N GLU A 15 10.49 31.60 6.83
CA GLU A 15 11.43 32.58 7.43
C GLU A 15 11.39 32.49 8.97
N GLN A 16 10.21 32.29 9.58
CA GLN A 16 10.05 32.15 11.03
C GLN A 16 10.50 30.79 11.58
N SER A 17 10.60 29.76 10.75
CA SER A 17 10.90 28.39 11.20
C SER A 17 12.40 28.06 11.25
N GLY A 18 13.29 28.99 10.91
CA GLY A 18 14.74 28.79 10.98
C GLY A 18 15.29 27.81 9.94
N ILE A 19 14.54 27.57 8.86
CA ILE A 19 14.99 26.75 7.74
C ILE A 19 16.15 27.43 7.05
N GLN A 20 17.25 26.70 6.85
CA GLN A 20 18.49 27.23 6.27
C GLN A 20 18.50 27.13 4.76
N ARG A 21 17.88 26.07 4.21
CA ARG A 21 17.83 25.80 2.77
C ARG A 21 16.42 25.48 2.33
N LEU A 22 15.99 26.07 1.19
CA LEU A 22 14.68 25.80 0.59
C LEU A 22 14.82 25.32 -0.85
N ILE A 23 14.19 24.20 -1.16
CA ILE A 23 14.03 23.72 -2.53
C ILE A 23 12.54 23.69 -2.86
N GLY A 24 12.11 24.58 -3.75
CA GLY A 24 10.74 24.69 -4.21
C GLY A 24 10.52 23.93 -5.52
N ILE A 25 9.55 23.01 -5.55
CA ILE A 25 9.25 22.20 -6.75
C ILE A 25 7.81 22.41 -7.18
N GLY A 26 7.61 22.83 -8.41
CA GLY A 26 6.32 23.06 -9.03
C GLY A 26 6.21 24.44 -9.68
N LYS A 27 5.40 24.53 -10.72
CA LYS A 27 5.24 25.77 -11.53
C LYS A 27 4.81 26.97 -10.68
N ASP A 28 3.88 26.77 -9.75
CA ASP A 28 3.32 27.88 -8.97
C ASP A 28 4.34 28.42 -7.94
N ILE A 29 5.08 27.57 -7.25
CA ILE A 29 6.10 28.02 -6.30
C ILE A 29 7.30 28.62 -7.06
N HIS A 30 7.69 28.05 -8.19
CA HIS A 30 8.74 28.59 -9.05
C HIS A 30 8.39 30.00 -9.54
N ALA A 31 7.14 30.25 -9.99
CA ALA A 31 6.66 31.55 -10.44
C ALA A 31 6.59 32.59 -9.32
N ASN A 32 6.70 32.19 -8.06
CA ASN A 32 6.65 33.09 -6.89
C ASN A 32 7.96 33.02 -6.07
N ALA A 33 9.05 32.58 -6.68
CA ALA A 33 10.35 32.35 -6.03
C ALA A 33 10.93 33.60 -5.37
N GLU A 34 10.59 34.81 -5.90
CA GLU A 34 11.00 36.08 -5.37
C GLU A 34 10.43 36.39 -3.97
N LEU A 35 9.34 35.75 -3.58
CA LEU A 35 8.73 35.96 -2.26
C LEU A 35 9.51 35.34 -1.11
N PHE A 36 10.40 34.38 -1.41
CA PHE A 36 11.19 33.66 -0.40
C PHE A 36 12.52 34.34 -0.17
N ASN A 37 12.74 34.85 1.05
CA ASN A 37 13.95 35.60 1.42
C ASN A 37 14.95 34.69 2.18
N LEU A 38 15.49 33.66 1.49
CA LEU A 38 16.57 32.81 2.02
C LEU A 38 17.82 32.95 1.16
N GLN A 39 19.00 32.80 1.79
CA GLN A 39 20.28 32.82 1.09
C GLN A 39 20.47 31.57 0.23
N ASP A 40 20.11 30.39 0.78
CA ASP A 40 20.17 29.11 0.06
C ASP A 40 18.76 28.71 -0.37
N LYS A 41 18.45 28.96 -1.62
CA LYS A 41 17.16 28.60 -2.23
C LYS A 41 17.30 28.22 -3.69
N SER A 42 16.56 27.18 -4.08
CA SER A 42 16.50 26.72 -5.46
C SER A 42 15.06 26.39 -5.84
N PHE A 43 14.69 26.62 -7.10
CA PHE A 43 13.34 26.38 -7.57
C PHE A 43 13.35 25.64 -8.89
N PHE A 44 12.49 24.62 -8.99
CA PHE A 44 12.35 23.77 -10.15
C PHE A 44 10.87 23.69 -10.56
N ILE A 45 10.60 23.58 -11.86
CA ILE A 45 9.22 23.51 -12.36
C ILE A 45 8.60 22.12 -12.18
N SER A 46 9.42 21.07 -12.00
CA SER A 46 8.97 19.70 -11.79
C SER A 46 9.99 18.88 -10.99
N THR A 47 9.54 17.73 -10.49
CA THR A 47 10.41 16.75 -9.81
C THR A 47 11.46 16.17 -10.75
N GLU A 48 11.12 15.98 -12.02
CA GLU A 48 12.05 15.50 -13.03
C GLU A 48 13.19 16.48 -13.29
N GLU A 49 12.88 17.78 -13.29
CA GLU A 49 13.89 18.84 -13.42
C GLU A 49 14.82 18.88 -12.20
N PHE A 50 14.25 18.75 -11.00
CA PHE A 50 15.04 18.65 -9.78
C PHE A 50 16.02 17.47 -9.84
N LEU A 51 15.53 16.26 -10.15
CA LEU A 51 16.33 15.05 -10.19
C LEU A 51 17.45 15.08 -11.27
N LYS A 52 17.32 15.89 -12.29
CA LYS A 52 18.36 16.10 -13.32
C LYS A 52 19.47 17.05 -12.90
N ASN A 53 19.13 18.04 -12.06
CA ASN A 53 20.03 19.16 -11.76
C ASN A 53 20.64 19.10 -10.36
N VAL A 54 20.10 18.26 -9.48
CA VAL A 54 20.53 18.17 -8.08
C VAL A 54 21.07 16.78 -7.81
N THR A 55 22.31 16.70 -7.34
CA THR A 55 22.98 15.45 -6.98
C THR A 55 22.92 15.21 -5.48
N ILE A 56 23.04 13.94 -5.07
CA ILE A 56 23.03 13.52 -3.65
C ILE A 56 24.14 14.22 -2.87
N GLU A 57 25.30 14.40 -3.49
CA GLU A 57 26.47 15.01 -2.87
C GLU A 57 26.26 16.48 -2.48
N SER A 58 25.22 17.12 -3.03
CA SER A 58 24.85 18.48 -2.64
C SER A 58 24.17 18.56 -1.25
N PHE A 59 23.77 17.42 -0.69
CA PHE A 59 23.21 17.29 0.65
C PHE A 59 24.22 16.59 1.54
N ASN A 60 24.67 17.28 2.57
CA ASN A 60 25.68 16.72 3.48
C ASN A 60 25.33 17.11 4.92
N ASN A 61 25.08 16.10 5.75
CA ASN A 61 24.79 16.27 7.17
C ASN A 61 23.59 17.21 7.45
N GLU A 62 22.55 17.11 6.62
CA GLU A 62 21.34 17.93 6.67
C GLU A 62 20.12 17.09 7.07
N LEU A 63 19.21 17.69 7.82
CA LEU A 63 17.87 17.13 8.04
C LEU A 63 16.92 17.66 6.96
N ILE A 64 16.41 16.78 6.10
CA ILE A 64 15.58 17.12 4.97
C ILE A 64 14.12 16.80 5.25
N LEU A 65 13.24 17.80 5.16
CA LEU A 65 11.79 17.63 5.21
C LEU A 65 11.20 17.66 3.79
N LEU A 66 10.70 16.53 3.32
CA LEU A 66 9.96 16.43 2.06
C LEU A 66 8.46 16.63 2.31
N LYS A 67 7.89 17.72 1.79
CA LYS A 67 6.46 18.02 1.92
C LYS A 67 5.86 18.51 0.61
N GLY A 68 4.92 17.73 0.06
CA GLY A 68 4.25 18.08 -1.19
C GLY A 68 2.98 17.27 -1.40
N ALA A 69 2.13 17.72 -2.35
CA ALA A 69 0.97 16.94 -2.78
C ALA A 69 1.42 15.73 -3.61
N ARG A 70 0.64 14.64 -3.59
CA ARG A 70 0.94 13.38 -4.30
C ARG A 70 1.26 13.57 -5.78
N ARG A 71 0.66 14.56 -6.44
CA ARG A 71 0.90 14.90 -7.86
C ARG A 71 2.35 15.25 -8.19
N PHE A 72 3.18 15.59 -7.18
CA PHE A 72 4.59 15.92 -7.37
C PHE A 72 5.53 14.71 -7.25
N HIS A 73 5.03 13.54 -6.88
CA HIS A 73 5.80 12.30 -6.80
C HIS A 73 7.10 12.42 -6.00
N PHE A 74 7.03 13.02 -4.82
CA PHE A 74 8.21 13.25 -3.95
C PHE A 74 8.84 11.96 -3.43
N GLU A 75 8.14 10.83 -3.53
CA GLU A 75 8.72 9.49 -3.32
C GLU A 75 9.93 9.23 -4.21
N LYS A 76 9.96 9.77 -5.45
CA LYS A 76 11.11 9.68 -6.34
C LYS A 76 12.32 10.45 -5.80
N ILE A 77 12.08 11.58 -5.12
CA ILE A 77 13.14 12.35 -4.46
C ILE A 77 13.70 11.56 -3.29
N ASN A 78 12.82 10.97 -2.46
CA ASN A 78 13.24 10.15 -1.34
C ASN A 78 14.16 9.02 -1.81
N THR A 79 13.73 8.26 -2.81
CA THR A 79 14.55 7.18 -3.40
C THR A 79 15.88 7.69 -3.98
N HIS A 80 15.90 8.94 -4.53
CA HIS A 80 17.12 9.54 -5.07
C HIS A 80 18.09 10.00 -3.98
N LEU A 81 17.56 10.47 -2.84
CA LEU A 81 18.35 10.96 -1.69
C LEU A 81 18.74 9.85 -0.71
N GLU A 82 18.14 8.68 -0.80
CA GLU A 82 18.55 7.52 -0.02
C GLU A 82 19.97 7.13 -0.39
N GLU A 83 20.90 7.54 0.47
CA GLU A 83 22.30 7.16 0.35
C GLU A 83 22.43 5.66 0.56
N ARG A 84 22.95 4.93 -0.42
CA ARG A 84 23.18 3.49 -0.35
C ARG A 84 24.41 3.16 0.50
N ILE A 85 24.51 3.74 1.71
CA ILE A 85 25.64 3.47 2.63
C ILE A 85 25.47 2.13 3.34
N HIS A 86 24.20 1.71 3.56
CA HIS A 86 23.87 0.36 3.99
C HIS A 86 22.67 -0.11 3.21
N GLU A 87 22.91 -0.93 2.20
CA GLU A 87 21.83 -1.67 1.54
C GLU A 87 21.28 -2.70 2.54
N THR A 88 20.31 -2.27 3.37
CA THR A 88 19.54 -3.24 4.15
C THR A 88 18.72 -4.02 3.15
N ARG A 89 19.20 -5.21 2.77
CA ARG A 89 18.48 -6.13 1.90
C ARG A 89 17.57 -6.99 2.77
N LEU A 90 16.29 -7.00 2.45
CA LEU A 90 15.38 -8.04 2.90
C LEU A 90 15.42 -9.16 1.85
N GLU A 91 16.09 -10.25 2.18
CA GLU A 91 16.11 -11.45 1.33
C GLU A 91 14.99 -12.39 1.79
N VAL A 92 14.12 -12.76 0.88
CA VAL A 92 13.03 -13.73 1.12
C VAL A 92 13.38 -15.01 0.40
N ASP A 93 13.63 -16.05 1.18
CA ASP A 93 13.89 -17.40 0.65
C ASP A 93 12.54 -18.09 0.37
N LEU A 94 12.16 -18.14 -0.89
CA LEU A 94 10.91 -18.79 -1.32
C LEU A 94 10.95 -20.32 -1.15
N ASP A 95 12.12 -20.95 -1.19
CA ASP A 95 12.25 -22.39 -0.93
C ASP A 95 11.97 -22.68 0.54
N ALA A 96 12.39 -21.80 1.45
CA ALA A 96 12.03 -21.90 2.87
C ALA A 96 10.51 -21.71 3.09
N VAL A 97 9.85 -20.82 2.34
CA VAL A 97 8.38 -20.69 2.37
C VAL A 97 7.72 -21.99 1.92
N VAL A 98 8.19 -22.59 0.83
CA VAL A 98 7.69 -23.88 0.31
C VAL A 98 7.93 -25.00 1.31
N HIS A 99 9.12 -25.06 1.91
CA HIS A 99 9.45 -26.04 2.96
C HIS A 99 8.45 -25.94 4.12
N ASN A 100 8.21 -24.74 4.64
CA ASN A 100 7.26 -24.51 5.72
C ASN A 100 5.83 -24.89 5.32
N PHE A 101 5.39 -24.47 4.14
CA PHE A 101 4.09 -24.84 3.59
C PHE A 101 3.92 -26.37 3.55
N ASN A 102 4.87 -27.11 2.99
CA ASN A 102 4.84 -28.56 2.90
C ASN A 102 4.89 -29.22 4.28
N PHE A 103 5.67 -28.68 5.22
CA PHE A 103 5.70 -29.16 6.59
C PHE A 103 4.31 -29.10 7.23
N TYR A 104 3.65 -27.94 7.22
CA TYR A 104 2.31 -27.81 7.80
C TYR A 104 1.29 -28.66 7.05
N LYS A 105 1.36 -28.72 5.72
CA LYS A 105 0.48 -29.56 4.90
C LYS A 105 0.60 -31.04 5.27
N SER A 106 1.81 -31.52 5.57
CA SER A 106 2.06 -32.91 5.97
C SER A 106 1.47 -33.29 7.34
N GLN A 107 1.18 -32.30 8.19
CA GLN A 107 0.55 -32.54 9.50
C GLN A 107 -0.99 -32.62 9.42
N LEU A 108 -1.56 -32.25 8.28
CA LEU A 108 -3.01 -32.22 8.12
C LEU A 108 -3.55 -33.61 7.76
N LYS A 109 -4.76 -33.89 8.24
CA LYS A 109 -5.50 -35.06 7.82
C LYS A 109 -5.91 -34.96 6.35
N PRO A 110 -6.15 -36.07 5.64
CA PRO A 110 -6.73 -36.04 4.30
C PRO A 110 -8.00 -35.15 4.26
N ASN A 111 -8.15 -34.39 3.20
CA ASN A 111 -9.28 -33.45 2.96
C ASN A 111 -9.34 -32.18 3.84
N VAL A 112 -8.34 -31.92 4.68
CA VAL A 112 -8.21 -30.63 5.37
C VAL A 112 -7.55 -29.63 4.42
N LYS A 113 -8.20 -28.49 4.19
CA LYS A 113 -7.68 -27.40 3.35
C LYS A 113 -6.77 -26.47 4.16
N LEU A 114 -5.74 -25.97 3.50
CA LEU A 114 -4.77 -25.05 4.08
C LEU A 114 -5.01 -23.63 3.53
N VAL A 115 -5.18 -22.66 4.43
CA VAL A 115 -5.30 -21.25 4.11
C VAL A 115 -3.98 -20.55 4.43
N CYS A 116 -3.37 -19.91 3.45
CA CYS A 116 -2.15 -19.13 3.65
C CYS A 116 -2.45 -17.62 3.67
N MET A 117 -2.01 -16.95 4.74
CA MET A 117 -2.20 -15.52 4.94
C MET A 117 -1.13 -14.72 4.21
N VAL A 118 -1.53 -13.81 3.32
CA VAL A 118 -0.63 -12.94 2.54
C VAL A 118 -0.96 -11.45 2.67
N LYS A 119 -1.73 -11.08 3.70
CA LYS A 119 -2.12 -9.68 3.98
C LYS A 119 -0.92 -8.78 4.24
N ALA A 120 -1.14 -7.46 4.22
CA ALA A 120 -0.13 -6.43 4.46
C ALA A 120 1.11 -6.63 3.58
N ASN A 121 0.88 -6.82 2.25
CA ASN A 121 1.93 -7.12 1.28
C ASN A 121 2.80 -8.32 1.69
N GLY A 122 2.16 -9.43 2.10
CA GLY A 122 2.89 -10.60 2.60
C GLY A 122 3.68 -10.31 3.87
N TYR A 123 3.10 -9.51 4.78
CA TYR A 123 3.78 -9.00 5.98
C TYR A 123 5.03 -8.14 5.65
N GLY A 124 4.99 -7.42 4.52
CA GLY A 124 6.07 -6.55 4.07
C GLY A 124 7.13 -7.21 3.18
N VAL A 125 7.00 -8.51 2.92
CA VAL A 125 8.02 -9.28 2.16
C VAL A 125 7.64 -9.54 0.69
N GLY A 126 6.50 -9.04 0.23
CA GLY A 126 6.02 -9.21 -1.14
C GLY A 126 4.90 -10.26 -1.22
N ALA A 127 3.64 -9.82 -1.33
CA ALA A 127 2.50 -10.73 -1.41
C ALA A 127 2.43 -11.50 -2.73
N VAL A 128 2.83 -10.87 -3.83
CA VAL A 128 2.68 -11.42 -5.18
C VAL A 128 3.58 -12.64 -5.39
N GLU A 129 4.86 -12.52 -5.05
CA GLU A 129 5.85 -13.59 -5.18
C GLU A 129 5.49 -14.79 -4.30
N ILE A 130 5.09 -14.52 -3.06
CA ILE A 130 4.62 -15.57 -2.13
C ILE A 130 3.35 -16.22 -2.65
N ALA A 131 2.36 -15.45 -3.11
CA ALA A 131 1.11 -15.98 -3.62
C ALA A 131 1.32 -16.83 -4.89
N LYS A 132 2.17 -16.40 -5.83
CA LYS A 132 2.55 -17.16 -7.03
C LYS A 132 3.23 -18.48 -6.64
N THR A 133 4.14 -18.43 -5.68
CA THR A 133 4.82 -19.62 -5.15
C THR A 133 3.83 -20.60 -4.52
N LEU A 134 2.95 -20.11 -3.64
CA LEU A 134 1.93 -20.94 -2.98
C LEU A 134 0.92 -21.52 -4.00
N GLN A 135 0.52 -20.74 -5.01
CA GLN A 135 -0.34 -21.22 -6.10
C GLN A 135 0.33 -22.35 -6.88
N TYR A 136 1.61 -22.20 -7.25
CA TYR A 136 2.38 -23.24 -7.93
C TYR A 136 2.43 -24.54 -7.11
N HIS A 137 2.58 -24.42 -5.79
CA HIS A 137 2.60 -25.54 -4.86
C HIS A 137 1.21 -26.03 -4.40
N ARG A 138 0.14 -25.59 -5.09
CA ARG A 138 -1.24 -26.03 -4.85
C ARG A 138 -1.72 -25.80 -3.42
N CYS A 139 -1.54 -24.57 -2.94
CA CYS A 139 -2.24 -24.08 -1.76
C CYS A 139 -3.76 -24.06 -2.05
N ASP A 140 -4.58 -24.34 -1.06
CA ASP A 140 -6.03 -24.41 -1.27
C ASP A 140 -6.68 -23.03 -1.26
N TYR A 141 -6.21 -22.13 -0.37
CA TYR A 141 -6.75 -20.79 -0.17
C TYR A 141 -5.67 -19.78 0.17
N LEU A 142 -5.84 -18.56 -0.26
CA LEU A 142 -5.13 -17.41 0.28
C LEU A 142 -6.08 -16.58 1.15
N ALA A 143 -5.52 -15.78 2.07
CA ALA A 143 -6.31 -14.81 2.81
C ALA A 143 -5.59 -13.46 2.87
N VAL A 144 -6.37 -12.39 2.72
CA VAL A 144 -5.94 -10.99 2.76
C VAL A 144 -6.75 -10.20 3.77
N ALA A 145 -6.31 -9.00 4.13
CA ALA A 145 -7.05 -8.18 5.08
C ALA A 145 -8.24 -7.48 4.43
N VAL A 146 -8.06 -6.87 3.27
CA VAL A 146 -9.02 -6.00 2.57
C VAL A 146 -9.15 -6.40 1.10
N ALA A 147 -10.23 -5.94 0.45
CA ALA A 147 -10.53 -6.30 -0.93
C ALA A 147 -9.44 -5.87 -1.92
N GLU A 148 -8.85 -4.68 -1.75
CA GLU A 148 -7.83 -4.13 -2.62
C GLU A 148 -6.57 -5.01 -2.70
N GLU A 149 -6.20 -5.67 -1.60
CA GLU A 149 -5.10 -6.65 -1.61
C GLU A 149 -5.45 -7.86 -2.49
N GLY A 150 -6.70 -8.34 -2.38
CA GLY A 150 -7.20 -9.44 -3.22
C GLY A 150 -7.26 -9.07 -4.71
N VAL A 151 -7.73 -7.87 -5.02
CA VAL A 151 -7.74 -7.32 -6.40
C VAL A 151 -6.32 -7.24 -6.95
N SER A 152 -5.37 -6.77 -6.17
CA SER A 152 -3.96 -6.72 -6.57
C SER A 152 -3.43 -8.11 -6.94
N LEU A 153 -3.73 -9.12 -6.15
CA LEU A 153 -3.34 -10.51 -6.45
C LEU A 153 -4.03 -11.05 -7.70
N ARG A 154 -5.31 -10.74 -7.93
CA ARG A 154 -6.03 -11.13 -9.15
C ARG A 154 -5.40 -10.52 -10.40
N ASN A 155 -5.03 -9.22 -10.36
CA ASN A 155 -4.36 -8.53 -11.45
C ASN A 155 -3.00 -9.15 -11.80
N GLU A 156 -2.36 -9.81 -10.83
CA GLU A 156 -1.10 -10.52 -11.00
C GLU A 156 -1.27 -12.01 -11.39
N GLY A 157 -2.50 -12.44 -11.71
CA GLY A 157 -2.80 -13.77 -12.21
C GLY A 157 -3.00 -14.84 -11.14
N ILE A 158 -3.27 -14.47 -9.90
CA ILE A 158 -3.64 -15.43 -8.86
C ILE A 158 -5.08 -15.88 -9.08
N SER A 159 -5.27 -17.19 -9.26
CA SER A 159 -6.58 -17.82 -9.47
C SER A 159 -7.09 -18.61 -8.27
N LEU A 160 -6.28 -18.81 -7.23
CA LEU A 160 -6.72 -19.45 -5.98
C LEU A 160 -7.90 -18.71 -5.35
N PRO A 161 -8.80 -19.41 -4.63
CA PRO A 161 -9.77 -18.74 -3.77
C PRO A 161 -9.07 -17.82 -2.77
N ILE A 162 -9.60 -16.59 -2.60
CA ILE A 162 -9.02 -15.57 -1.72
C ILE A 162 -10.08 -15.13 -0.72
N ILE A 163 -9.80 -15.33 0.56
CA ILE A 163 -10.64 -14.88 1.68
C ILE A 163 -10.27 -13.44 2.03
N VAL A 164 -11.27 -12.55 2.16
CA VAL A 164 -11.12 -11.18 2.63
C VAL A 164 -11.61 -11.10 4.08
N LEU A 165 -10.69 -10.84 5.02
CA LEU A 165 -10.97 -10.89 6.46
C LEU A 165 -11.80 -9.71 6.98
N ASN A 166 -11.64 -8.53 6.38
CA ASN A 166 -12.34 -7.32 6.78
C ASN A 166 -13.05 -6.71 5.56
N PRO A 167 -14.13 -7.34 5.07
CA PRO A 167 -14.89 -6.79 3.96
C PRO A 167 -15.61 -5.52 4.41
N GLU A 168 -15.49 -4.45 3.62
CA GLU A 168 -16.24 -3.22 3.79
C GLU A 168 -17.36 -3.14 2.77
N VAL A 169 -18.49 -2.52 3.16
CA VAL A 169 -19.66 -2.39 2.27
C VAL A 169 -19.30 -1.69 0.97
N ASN A 170 -18.44 -0.68 1.04
CA ASN A 170 -17.99 0.08 -0.14
C ASN A 170 -17.08 -0.74 -1.08
N GLY A 171 -16.51 -1.85 -0.60
CA GLY A 171 -15.64 -2.74 -1.37
C GLY A 171 -16.37 -3.97 -1.93
N PHE A 172 -17.71 -4.04 -1.84
CA PHE A 172 -18.45 -5.21 -2.35
C PHE A 172 -18.37 -5.33 -3.87
N ASP A 173 -18.26 -4.20 -4.59
CA ASP A 173 -18.07 -4.22 -6.04
C ASP A 173 -16.80 -5.00 -6.43
N GLU A 174 -15.70 -4.76 -5.71
CA GLU A 174 -14.43 -5.46 -5.91
C GLU A 174 -14.55 -6.94 -5.53
N LEU A 175 -15.27 -7.28 -4.45
CA LEU A 175 -15.46 -8.66 -4.04
C LEU A 175 -16.13 -9.48 -5.17
N PHE A 176 -17.27 -8.99 -5.67
CA PHE A 176 -18.01 -9.69 -6.72
C PHE A 176 -17.26 -9.71 -8.06
N SER A 177 -16.66 -8.59 -8.45
CA SER A 177 -15.98 -8.47 -9.75
C SER A 177 -14.70 -9.31 -9.84
N ASN A 178 -14.09 -9.62 -8.69
CA ASN A 178 -12.82 -10.35 -8.61
C ASN A 178 -12.97 -11.73 -7.93
N GLU A 179 -14.20 -12.20 -7.72
CA GLU A 179 -14.48 -13.49 -7.08
C GLU A 179 -13.71 -13.69 -5.76
N LEU A 180 -13.80 -12.66 -4.87
CA LEU A 180 -13.17 -12.69 -3.55
C LEU A 180 -14.20 -13.10 -2.50
N GLU A 181 -13.83 -14.01 -1.61
CA GLU A 181 -14.73 -14.61 -0.62
C GLU A 181 -14.70 -13.82 0.70
N PRO A 182 -15.79 -13.11 1.10
CA PRO A 182 -15.79 -12.31 2.31
C PRO A 182 -15.91 -13.15 3.58
N GLU A 183 -15.19 -12.73 4.63
CA GLU A 183 -15.41 -13.20 6.00
C GLU A 183 -16.51 -12.35 6.66
N VAL A 184 -17.64 -12.96 6.97
CA VAL A 184 -18.79 -12.29 7.59
C VAL A 184 -18.73 -12.47 9.11
N TYR A 185 -18.62 -11.37 9.83
CA TYR A 185 -18.39 -11.36 11.28
C TYR A 185 -19.49 -10.63 12.08
N ASN A 186 -20.51 -10.08 11.42
CA ASN A 186 -21.68 -9.50 12.06
C ASN A 186 -22.88 -9.42 11.11
N PHE A 187 -24.07 -9.25 11.68
CA PHE A 187 -25.32 -9.18 10.91
C PHE A 187 -25.37 -7.98 9.95
N ARG A 188 -24.77 -6.85 10.28
CA ARG A 188 -24.74 -5.66 9.41
C ARG A 188 -24.05 -5.96 8.07
N ILE A 189 -22.90 -6.62 8.13
CA ILE A 189 -22.16 -7.04 6.93
C ILE A 189 -22.94 -8.10 6.16
N LEU A 190 -23.52 -9.08 6.88
CA LEU A 190 -24.33 -10.13 6.25
C LEU A 190 -25.52 -9.56 5.47
N GLU A 191 -26.32 -8.71 6.11
CA GLU A 191 -27.51 -8.10 5.48
C GLU A 191 -27.14 -7.20 4.28
N ALA A 192 -26.05 -6.44 4.42
CA ALA A 192 -25.55 -5.61 3.33
C ALA A 192 -25.07 -6.47 2.15
N PHE A 193 -24.38 -7.58 2.43
CA PHE A 193 -23.91 -8.50 1.41
C PHE A 193 -25.07 -9.25 0.72
N ILE A 194 -26.10 -9.66 1.45
CA ILE A 194 -27.32 -10.27 0.89
C ILE A 194 -27.99 -9.29 -0.07
N ARG A 195 -28.26 -8.05 0.36
CA ARG A 195 -28.89 -7.02 -0.51
C ARG A 195 -28.09 -6.79 -1.78
N GLU A 196 -26.77 -6.75 -1.68
CA GLU A 196 -25.92 -6.55 -2.86
C GLU A 196 -25.93 -7.78 -3.78
N SER A 197 -25.93 -9.00 -3.23
CA SER A 197 -26.07 -10.24 -4.01
C SER A 197 -27.39 -10.28 -4.76
N GLU A 198 -28.50 -9.94 -4.10
CA GLU A 198 -29.84 -9.86 -4.70
C GLU A 198 -29.88 -8.82 -5.83
N ARG A 199 -29.31 -7.63 -5.59
CA ARG A 199 -29.23 -6.55 -6.60
C ARG A 199 -28.49 -7.01 -7.87
N ARG A 200 -27.48 -7.86 -7.71
CA ARG A 200 -26.67 -8.41 -8.81
C ARG A 200 -27.25 -9.68 -9.42
N GLY A 201 -28.29 -10.26 -8.82
CA GLY A 201 -28.84 -11.55 -9.23
C GLY A 201 -27.87 -12.71 -8.99
N VAL A 202 -26.93 -12.56 -8.06
CA VAL A 202 -25.95 -13.60 -7.74
C VAL A 202 -26.51 -14.51 -6.66
N THR A 203 -26.45 -15.81 -6.89
CA THR A 203 -26.85 -16.86 -5.95
C THR A 203 -25.68 -17.77 -5.62
N ASN A 204 -25.70 -18.38 -4.44
CA ASN A 204 -24.67 -19.33 -3.99
C ASN A 204 -23.25 -18.77 -3.95
N TYR A 205 -23.09 -17.47 -3.62
CA TYR A 205 -21.77 -16.88 -3.45
C TYR A 205 -21.09 -17.43 -2.19
N PRO A 206 -19.83 -17.87 -2.25
CA PRO A 206 -19.12 -18.39 -1.10
C PRO A 206 -18.81 -17.28 -0.09
N ILE A 207 -19.11 -17.54 1.18
CA ILE A 207 -18.78 -16.68 2.31
C ILE A 207 -18.15 -17.50 3.43
N HIS A 208 -17.39 -16.86 4.29
CA HIS A 208 -16.82 -17.44 5.51
C HIS A 208 -17.45 -16.80 6.73
N LEU A 209 -18.14 -17.60 7.55
CA LEU A 209 -18.75 -17.10 8.79
C LEU A 209 -17.72 -17.11 9.90
N LYS A 210 -17.45 -15.93 10.46
CA LYS A 210 -16.55 -15.78 11.61
C LYS A 210 -17.34 -15.76 12.91
N ILE A 211 -16.93 -16.61 13.84
CA ILE A 211 -17.50 -16.71 15.19
C ILE A 211 -16.39 -16.44 16.20
N ASP A 212 -16.62 -15.49 17.11
CA ASP A 212 -15.66 -15.24 18.20
C ASP A 212 -15.76 -16.38 19.25
N THR A 213 -14.67 -17.12 19.36
CA THR A 213 -14.54 -18.21 20.33
C THR A 213 -13.53 -17.90 21.44
N GLY A 214 -13.13 -16.62 21.59
CA GLY A 214 -12.23 -16.20 22.67
C GLY A 214 -11.17 -15.16 22.32
N MET A 215 -11.05 -14.76 21.04
CA MET A 215 -10.12 -13.71 20.64
C MET A 215 -10.63 -12.30 20.96
N HIS A 216 -11.96 -12.13 21.05
CA HIS A 216 -12.66 -10.87 21.39
C HIS A 216 -12.30 -9.70 20.49
N ARG A 217 -12.21 -9.94 19.16
CA ARG A 217 -11.92 -8.91 18.15
C ARG A 217 -13.05 -8.74 17.16
N LEU A 218 -13.44 -9.80 16.45
CA LEU A 218 -14.52 -9.85 15.47
C LEU A 218 -15.17 -11.23 15.50
N GLY A 219 -16.51 -11.29 15.29
CA GLY A 219 -17.28 -12.54 15.29
C GLY A 219 -18.57 -12.46 16.06
#